data_f841d7de874496f71e8f195e5c2499e5
#
_entry.id   f841d7de874496f71e8f195e5c2499e5
#
_cell.length_a   1.000
_cell.length_b   1.000
_cell.length_c   1.000
_cell.angle_alpha   90.00
_cell.angle_beta   90.00
_cell.angle_gamma   90.00
#
_symmetry.space_group_name_H-M   'P 1'
#
loop_
_entity.id
_entity.type
_entity.pdbx_description
1 polymer ?
#
loop_
_entity_poly.entity_id
_entity_poly.type
_entity_poly.pdbx_seq_one_letter_code
_entity_poly.pdbx_strand_id
1 'polypeptide(L)'
;INTIIFKSHPTWLTKNFEGDNLRTIVDLVITNHKNFNKDKFLDSLAKMVSCKMSIKANEHLSKEQMEKLLDDLVECDNPYNCCHGRPSIMKFTNYELEKMFKRVI
;
A
#
# COMPACT_ATOMS: atom_id res chain seq x y z
N ILE A 1 22.77 -24.82 -8.58
CA ILE A 1 22.13 -24.64 -7.28
C ILE A 1 21.27 -23.37 -7.34
N ASN A 2 19.95 -23.53 -7.20
CA ASN A 2 18.98 -22.45 -7.36
C ASN A 2 18.47 -21.96 -6.01
N THR A 3 19.38 -21.65 -5.09
CA THR A 3 19.03 -21.22 -3.75
C THR A 3 19.61 -19.84 -3.47
N ILE A 4 18.78 -18.95 -2.93
CA ILE A 4 19.18 -17.61 -2.49
C ILE A 4 19.03 -17.55 -0.97
N ILE A 5 20.06 -17.03 -0.30
CA ILE A 5 20.05 -16.86 1.15
C ILE A 5 19.98 -15.38 1.47
N PHE A 6 18.95 -14.99 2.22
CA PHE A 6 18.82 -13.63 2.74
C PHE A 6 19.50 -13.55 4.11
N LYS A 7 20.56 -12.76 4.20
CA LYS A 7 21.33 -12.61 5.44
C LYS A 7 20.83 -11.47 6.31
N SER A 8 20.24 -10.45 5.71
CA SER A 8 19.73 -9.29 6.41
C SER A 8 18.65 -8.61 5.59
N HIS A 9 17.85 -7.81 6.25
CA HIS A 9 16.81 -7.01 5.60
C HIS A 9 16.66 -5.66 6.31
N PRO A 10 16.11 -4.64 5.65
CA PRO A 10 15.81 -3.37 6.30
C PRO A 10 14.82 -3.54 7.45
N THR A 11 14.91 -2.65 8.44
CA THR A 11 14.03 -2.69 9.63
C THR A 11 12.56 -2.47 9.32
N TRP A 12 12.26 -1.82 8.19
CA TRP A 12 10.88 -1.59 7.74
C TRP A 12 10.22 -2.84 7.11
N LEU A 13 10.98 -3.88 6.80
CA LEU A 13 10.41 -5.19 6.43
C LEU A 13 10.05 -5.93 7.71
N THR A 14 8.75 -6.14 7.92
CA THR A 14 8.25 -6.85 9.10
C THR A 14 8.32 -8.36 8.94
N LYS A 15 8.11 -9.07 10.05
CA LYS A 15 8.09 -10.55 10.08
C LYS A 15 7.05 -11.17 9.14
N ASN A 16 6.02 -10.41 8.75
CA ASN A 16 5.00 -10.89 7.81
C ASN A 16 5.46 -10.84 6.35
N PHE A 17 6.68 -10.35 6.10
CA PHE A 17 7.25 -10.23 4.78
C PHE A 17 8.17 -11.43 4.49
N GLU A 18 7.57 -12.61 4.39
CA GLU A 18 8.29 -13.88 4.25
C GLU A 18 7.93 -14.61 2.94
N GLY A 19 8.78 -15.57 2.57
CA GLY A 19 8.52 -16.52 1.50
C GLY A 19 8.20 -15.87 0.14
N ASP A 20 6.92 -15.89 -0.24
CA ASP A 20 6.48 -15.42 -1.56
C ASP A 20 6.78 -13.93 -1.80
N ASN A 21 6.78 -13.12 -0.75
CA ASN A 21 7.09 -11.69 -0.87
C ASN A 21 8.57 -11.47 -1.18
N LEU A 22 9.47 -12.23 -0.55
CA LEU A 22 10.89 -12.18 -0.86
C LEU A 22 11.16 -12.67 -2.28
N ARG A 23 10.45 -13.72 -2.72
CA ARG A 23 10.53 -14.21 -4.10
C ARG A 23 10.10 -13.13 -5.08
N THR A 24 9.03 -12.39 -4.79
CA THR A 24 8.57 -11.28 -5.61
C THR A 24 9.63 -10.18 -5.74
N ILE A 25 10.34 -9.86 -4.68
CA ILE A 25 11.45 -8.89 -4.71
C ILE A 25 12.57 -9.39 -5.62
N VAL A 26 12.95 -10.65 -5.50
CA VAL A 26 13.99 -11.26 -6.36
C VAL A 26 13.57 -11.23 -7.83
N ASP A 27 12.33 -11.59 -8.11
CA ASP A 27 11.79 -11.55 -9.49
C ASP A 27 11.81 -10.13 -10.05
N LEU A 28 11.48 -9.13 -9.22
CA LEU A 28 11.54 -7.73 -9.60
C LEU A 28 12.96 -7.29 -9.97
N VAL A 29 13.96 -7.72 -9.21
CA VAL A 29 15.38 -7.45 -9.52
C VAL A 29 15.79 -8.13 -10.83
N ILE A 30 15.46 -9.40 -10.99
CA ILE A 30 15.79 -10.19 -12.20
C ILE A 30 15.15 -9.58 -13.43
N THR A 31 13.89 -9.20 -13.36
CA THR A 31 13.14 -8.60 -14.48
C THR A 31 13.76 -7.28 -14.95
N ASN A 32 14.33 -6.50 -14.04
CA ASN A 32 14.87 -5.18 -14.33
C ASN A 32 16.40 -5.15 -14.54
N HIS A 33 17.08 -6.30 -14.54
CA HIS A 33 18.55 -6.32 -14.53
C HIS A 33 19.21 -5.76 -15.79
N LYS A 34 18.58 -5.87 -16.96
CA LYS A 34 19.15 -5.39 -18.24
C LYS A 34 19.12 -3.87 -18.38
N ASN A 35 18.03 -3.24 -17.91
CA ASN A 35 17.82 -1.81 -17.95
C ASN A 35 17.49 -1.31 -16.54
N PHE A 36 18.34 -1.68 -15.58
CA PHE A 36 18.10 -1.37 -14.18
C PHE A 36 18.11 0.15 -13.95
N ASN A 37 16.97 0.65 -13.50
CA ASN A 37 16.82 2.03 -13.02
C ASN A 37 16.47 1.97 -11.53
N LYS A 38 17.38 2.48 -10.71
CA LYS A 38 17.25 2.46 -9.25
C LYS A 38 15.95 3.11 -8.78
N ASP A 39 15.60 4.26 -9.34
CA ASP A 39 14.41 5.02 -8.91
C ASP A 39 13.13 4.29 -9.26
N LYS A 40 13.04 3.72 -10.46
CA LYS A 40 11.88 2.89 -10.87
C LYS A 40 11.78 1.62 -10.03
N PHE A 41 12.91 0.99 -9.73
CA PHE A 41 12.93 -0.19 -8.87
C PHE A 41 12.44 0.14 -7.46
N LEU A 42 12.93 1.22 -6.86
CA LEU A 42 12.52 1.65 -5.53
C LEU A 42 11.04 2.05 -5.49
N ASP A 43 10.53 2.71 -6.53
CA ASP A 43 9.12 3.06 -6.64
C ASP A 43 8.24 1.79 -6.69
N SER A 44 8.59 0.83 -7.54
CA SER A 44 7.87 -0.44 -7.65
C SER A 44 7.93 -1.23 -6.34
N LEU A 45 9.08 -1.26 -5.68
CA LEU A 45 9.27 -1.92 -4.40
C LEU A 45 8.42 -1.26 -3.32
N ALA A 46 8.43 0.07 -3.23
CA ALA A 46 7.63 0.82 -2.25
C ALA A 46 6.14 0.56 -2.43
N LYS A 47 5.63 0.58 -3.67
CA LYS A 47 4.23 0.27 -3.98
C LYS A 47 3.85 -1.13 -3.55
N MET A 48 4.69 -2.11 -3.88
CA MET A 48 4.45 -3.52 -3.52
C MET A 48 4.43 -3.71 -2.01
N VAL A 49 5.42 -3.19 -1.30
CA VAL A 49 5.53 -3.30 0.17
C VAL A 49 4.35 -2.63 0.84
N SER A 50 3.99 -1.42 0.41
CA SER A 50 2.86 -0.67 0.96
C SER A 50 1.55 -1.47 0.86
N CYS A 51 1.28 -2.07 -0.30
CA CYS A 51 0.08 -2.88 -0.50
C CYS A 51 0.10 -4.17 0.32
N LYS A 52 1.26 -4.84 0.41
CA LYS A 52 1.38 -6.10 1.17
C LYS A 52 1.27 -5.89 2.68
N MET A 53 1.75 -4.75 3.18
CA MET A 53 1.73 -4.43 4.62
C MET A 53 0.49 -3.65 5.06
N SER A 54 -0.37 -3.24 4.12
CA SER A 54 -1.60 -2.52 4.45
C SER A 54 -2.61 -3.42 5.16
N ILE A 55 -3.50 -2.80 5.90
CA ILE A 55 -4.65 -3.47 6.51
C ILE A 55 -5.57 -3.96 5.39
N LYS A 56 -5.96 -5.23 5.45
CA LYS A 56 -6.82 -5.85 4.44
C LYS A 56 -8.29 -5.82 4.87
N ALA A 57 -9.19 -6.00 3.91
CA ALA A 57 -10.62 -6.17 4.18
C ALA A 57 -10.85 -7.31 5.19
N ASN A 58 -11.82 -7.13 6.06
CA ASN A 58 -12.21 -8.08 7.11
C ASN A 58 -11.19 -8.27 8.25
N GLU A 59 -10.10 -7.52 8.29
CA GLU A 59 -9.25 -7.47 9.46
C GLU A 59 -9.93 -6.71 10.57
N HIS A 60 -9.89 -7.28 11.79
CA HIS A 60 -10.42 -6.59 12.96
C HIS A 60 -9.47 -5.48 13.40
N LEU A 61 -10.03 -4.28 13.62
CA LEU A 61 -9.30 -3.14 14.16
C LEU A 61 -9.89 -2.71 15.50
N SER A 62 -9.04 -2.47 16.48
CA SER A 62 -9.46 -1.81 17.71
C SER A 62 -9.76 -0.33 17.42
N LYS A 63 -10.47 0.34 18.35
CA LYS A 63 -10.76 1.77 18.23
C LYS A 63 -9.47 2.58 18.13
N GLU A 64 -8.47 2.26 18.94
CA GLU A 64 -7.16 2.92 18.94
C GLU A 64 -6.44 2.76 17.58
N GLN A 65 -6.54 1.57 17.00
CA GLN A 65 -5.96 1.31 15.67
C GLN A 65 -6.68 2.09 14.57
N MET A 66 -7.99 2.24 14.66
CA MET A 66 -8.77 3.04 13.73
C MET A 66 -8.40 4.52 13.83
N GLU A 67 -8.30 5.05 15.04
CA GLU A 67 -7.89 6.45 15.28
C GLU A 67 -6.50 6.70 14.73
N LYS A 68 -5.54 5.81 15.04
CA LYS A 68 -4.18 5.91 14.51
C LYS A 68 -4.15 5.88 12.99
N LEU A 69 -4.93 5.02 12.36
CA LEU A 69 -5.02 4.94 10.91
C LEU A 69 -5.46 6.26 10.29
N LEU A 70 -6.48 6.90 10.88
CA LEU A 70 -6.96 8.21 10.42
C LEU A 70 -5.92 9.31 10.64
N ASP A 71 -5.25 9.31 11.79
CA ASP A 71 -4.20 10.28 12.10
C ASP A 71 -3.03 10.14 11.12
N ASP A 72 -2.59 8.91 10.87
CA ASP A 72 -1.52 8.63 9.90
C ASP A 72 -1.92 9.05 8.48
N LEU A 73 -3.19 8.86 8.11
CA LEU A 73 -3.71 9.22 6.79
C LEU A 73 -3.64 10.74 6.55
N VAL A 74 -4.02 11.56 7.54
CA VAL A 74 -3.99 13.02 7.38
C VAL A 74 -2.58 13.58 7.34
N GLU A 75 -1.59 12.86 7.86
CA GLU A 75 -0.18 13.23 7.78
C GLU A 75 0.45 12.94 6.41
N CYS A 76 -0.22 12.17 5.54
CA CYS A 76 0.27 11.88 4.20
C CYS A 76 0.22 13.13 3.32
N ASP A 77 1.19 13.28 2.42
CA ASP A 77 1.23 14.39 1.44
C ASP A 77 -0.01 14.40 0.56
N ASN A 78 -0.49 13.22 0.15
CA ASN A 78 -1.73 13.07 -0.59
C ASN A 78 -2.60 11.98 0.05
N PRO A 79 -3.48 12.33 1.01
CA PRO A 79 -4.34 11.36 1.67
C PRO A 79 -5.52 10.88 0.80
N TYR A 80 -5.77 11.51 -0.35
CA TYR A 80 -6.96 11.25 -1.17
C TYR A 80 -6.84 10.06 -2.10
N ASN A 81 -5.62 9.67 -2.47
CA ASN A 81 -5.37 8.57 -3.38
C ASN A 81 -4.30 7.63 -2.83
N CYS A 82 -4.42 6.33 -3.13
CA CYS A 82 -3.35 5.38 -2.85
C CYS A 82 -2.22 5.50 -3.88
N CYS A 83 -1.14 4.76 -3.68
CA CYS A 83 0.02 4.76 -4.59
C CYS A 83 -0.31 4.24 -6.01
N HIS A 84 -1.45 3.56 -6.19
CA HIS A 84 -1.95 3.09 -7.50
C HIS A 84 -3.02 4.02 -8.08
N GLY A 85 -3.27 5.17 -7.49
CA GLY A 85 -4.24 6.15 -7.96
C GLY A 85 -5.69 5.88 -7.58
N ARG A 86 -5.97 4.85 -6.76
CA ARG A 86 -7.34 4.58 -6.29
C ARG A 86 -7.72 5.55 -5.18
N PRO A 87 -8.96 6.08 -5.17
CA PRO A 87 -9.38 6.97 -4.10
C PRO A 87 -9.35 6.28 -2.74
N SER A 88 -8.74 6.93 -1.75
CA SER A 88 -8.78 6.53 -0.34
C SER A 88 -9.74 7.36 0.49
N ILE A 89 -10.01 8.61 0.06
CA ILE A 89 -11.02 9.48 0.66
C ILE A 89 -11.92 10.03 -0.44
N MET A 90 -13.22 9.93 -0.26
CA MET A 90 -14.21 10.52 -1.14
C MET A 90 -15.06 11.50 -0.33
N LYS A 91 -15.28 12.69 -0.88
CA LYS A 91 -16.08 13.74 -0.24
C LYS A 91 -17.43 13.89 -0.97
N PHE A 92 -18.49 13.96 -0.21
CA PHE A 92 -19.83 14.23 -0.72
C PHE A 92 -20.46 15.36 0.07
N THR A 93 -21.10 16.29 -0.62
CA THR A 93 -21.97 17.29 0.03
C THR A 93 -23.30 16.64 0.39
N ASN A 94 -24.02 17.24 1.32
CA ASN A 94 -25.38 16.79 1.66
C ASN A 94 -26.30 16.78 0.41
N TYR A 95 -26.18 17.80 -0.42
CA TYR A 95 -26.95 17.90 -1.67
C TYR A 95 -26.65 16.73 -2.61
N GLU A 96 -25.36 16.38 -2.79
CA GLU A 96 -24.97 15.25 -3.63
C GLU A 96 -25.52 13.93 -3.10
N LEU A 97 -25.49 13.73 -1.78
CA LEU A 97 -26.09 12.55 -1.15
C LEU A 97 -27.61 12.49 -1.36
N GLU A 98 -28.29 13.59 -1.12
CA GLU A 98 -29.74 13.68 -1.34
C GLU A 98 -30.11 13.39 -2.79
N LYS A 99 -29.31 13.89 -3.73
CA LYS A 99 -29.47 13.64 -5.15
C LYS A 99 -29.29 12.16 -5.49
N MET A 100 -28.27 11.50 -4.92
CA MET A 100 -28.05 10.08 -5.13
C MET A 100 -29.21 9.23 -4.60
N PHE A 101 -29.82 9.63 -3.49
CA PHE A 101 -31.01 8.99 -2.95
C PHE A 101 -32.31 9.46 -3.63
N LYS A 102 -32.22 10.26 -4.70
CA LYS A 102 -33.36 10.80 -5.47
C LYS A 102 -34.35 11.61 -4.62
N ARG A 103 -33.85 12.29 -3.59
CA ARG A 103 -34.63 13.15 -2.71
C ARG A 103 -34.69 14.59 -3.21
N VAL A 104 -33.82 14.95 -4.12
CA VAL A 104 -33.76 16.24 -4.78
C VAL A 104 -33.78 16.02 -6.29
N ILE A 105 -34.53 16.79 -7.01
CA ILE A 105 -34.64 16.71 -8.47
C ILE A 105 -33.55 17.58 -9.13
#